data_5b7ba6b7447280deb103b097815f3846
#
_entry.id   5b7ba6b7447280deb103b097815f3846
#
_cell.length_a   1.000
_cell.length_b   1.000
_cell.length_c   1.000
_cell.angle_alpha   90.00
_cell.angle_beta   90.00
_cell.angle_gamma   90.00
#
_symmetry.space_group_name_H-M   'P 1'
#
loop_
_entity.id
_entity.type
_entity.pdbx_description
1 polymer ?
#
loop_
_entity_poly.entity_id
_entity_poly.type
_entity_poly.pdbx_seq_one_letter_code
_entity_poly.pdbx_strand_id
1 'polypeptide(L)'
;MEMANLSNIASWATIVSPIVAILIAAITIIITSCSNRKVVQRISEDAQRQIEAMRRQAAETNRLTRIQLSLAVENYRLESYKTKSRLAEVEAKIKEVENDRSPGAFFSTSKDPRLKSLEDEKKHLETHLQQLKRVISDCQTAIMNIDLENK
;
A
#
# COMPACT_ATOMS: atom_id res chain seq x y z
N MET A 1 46.53 5.90 -10.28
CA MET A 1 45.45 6.79 -9.82
C MET A 1 44.54 7.35 -10.96
N GLU A 2 44.71 6.95 -12.20
CA GLU A 2 43.94 7.52 -13.33
C GLU A 2 42.65 6.75 -13.74
N MET A 3 42.50 5.48 -13.35
CA MET A 3 41.34 4.70 -13.77
C MET A 3 40.04 5.03 -13.01
N ALA A 4 40.09 5.61 -11.81
CA ALA A 4 38.91 5.98 -11.04
C ALA A 4 38.20 7.24 -11.59
N ASN A 5 38.90 8.06 -12.37
CA ASN A 5 38.34 9.27 -12.96
C ASN A 5 37.54 8.99 -14.23
N LEU A 6 37.88 7.95 -15.00
CA LEU A 6 37.20 7.58 -16.23
C LEU A 6 35.82 6.96 -16.00
N SER A 7 35.63 6.19 -14.91
CA SER A 7 34.33 5.59 -14.55
C SER A 7 33.31 6.62 -14.09
N ASN A 8 33.78 7.65 -13.37
CA ASN A 8 32.89 8.77 -12.96
C ASN A 8 32.49 9.63 -14.16
N ILE A 9 33.37 9.88 -15.11
CA ILE A 9 33.07 10.64 -16.34
C ILE A 9 32.05 9.87 -17.21
N ALA A 10 32.18 8.54 -17.34
CA ALA A 10 31.21 7.71 -18.07
C ALA A 10 29.84 7.69 -17.39
N SER A 11 29.77 7.65 -16.06
CA SER A 11 28.53 7.71 -15.28
C SER A 11 27.82 9.05 -15.41
N TRP A 12 28.55 10.16 -15.40
CA TRP A 12 27.97 11.49 -15.64
C TRP A 12 27.51 11.68 -17.07
N ALA A 13 28.21 11.11 -18.06
CA ALA A 13 27.84 11.17 -19.47
C ALA A 13 26.48 10.50 -19.72
N THR A 14 26.17 9.39 -19.04
CA THR A 14 24.88 8.68 -19.19
C THR A 14 23.72 9.45 -18.59
N ILE A 15 23.91 10.26 -17.55
CA ILE A 15 22.86 11.06 -16.91
C ILE A 15 22.70 12.42 -17.60
N VAL A 16 23.80 13.04 -18.01
CA VAL A 16 23.80 14.39 -18.61
C VAL A 16 23.43 14.34 -20.09
N SER A 17 23.77 13.24 -20.80
CA SER A 17 23.48 13.10 -22.23
C SER A 17 22.00 13.30 -22.61
N PRO A 18 20.99 12.70 -21.94
CA PRO A 18 19.58 12.94 -22.28
C PRO A 18 19.14 14.38 -21.97
N ILE A 19 19.66 15.00 -20.92
CA ILE A 19 19.32 16.37 -20.56
C ILE A 19 19.89 17.35 -21.58
N VAL A 20 21.14 17.14 -21.99
CA VAL A 20 21.79 17.95 -23.04
C VAL A 20 21.12 17.76 -24.40
N ALA A 21 20.72 16.52 -24.74
CA ALA A 21 19.98 16.26 -25.97
C ALA A 21 18.61 16.97 -26.01
N ILE A 22 17.89 17.00 -24.88
CA ILE A 22 16.62 17.73 -24.75
C ILE A 22 16.86 19.24 -24.87
N LEU A 23 17.92 19.79 -24.25
CA LEU A 23 18.27 21.19 -24.36
C LEU A 23 18.66 21.59 -25.77
N ILE A 24 19.47 20.79 -26.45
CA ILE A 24 19.84 21.04 -27.85
C ILE A 24 18.63 20.97 -28.76
N ALA A 25 17.73 19.96 -28.57
CA ALA A 25 16.48 19.88 -29.32
C ALA A 25 15.58 21.10 -29.05
N ALA A 26 15.47 21.56 -27.81
CA ALA A 26 14.71 22.75 -27.46
C ALA A 26 15.31 24.03 -28.09
N ILE A 27 16.63 24.18 -28.06
CA ILE A 27 17.35 25.31 -28.70
C ILE A 27 17.19 25.26 -30.22
N THR A 28 17.31 24.09 -30.85
CA THR A 28 17.10 23.91 -32.28
C THR A 28 15.67 24.22 -32.69
N ILE A 29 14.68 23.82 -31.86
CA ILE A 29 13.26 24.15 -32.05
C ILE A 29 13.05 25.66 -31.91
N ILE A 30 13.68 26.33 -30.94
CA ILE A 30 13.58 27.78 -30.76
C ILE A 30 14.20 28.50 -31.96
N ILE A 31 15.36 28.08 -32.46
CA ILE A 31 16.04 28.72 -33.59
C ILE A 31 15.28 28.47 -34.92
N THR A 32 14.76 27.25 -35.14
CA THR A 32 13.90 26.95 -36.30
C THR A 32 12.52 27.54 -36.20
N SER A 33 12.03 27.79 -34.99
CA SER A 33 10.68 28.30 -34.68
C SER A 33 10.53 29.79 -35.00
N CYS A 34 11.61 30.58 -35.03
CA CYS A 34 11.55 31.94 -35.57
C CYS A 34 11.09 31.95 -37.04
N SER A 35 11.23 30.83 -37.74
CA SER A 35 10.82 30.62 -39.12
C SER A 35 9.49 29.89 -39.31
N ASN A 36 8.96 29.19 -38.25
CA ASN A 36 7.82 28.30 -38.45
C ASN A 36 6.86 28.21 -37.24
N ARG A 37 6.08 29.28 -36.99
CA ARG A 37 5.03 29.35 -35.95
C ARG A 37 4.07 28.12 -35.94
N LYS A 38 3.80 27.53 -37.09
CA LYS A 38 2.91 26.35 -37.22
C LYS A 38 3.45 25.09 -36.55
N VAL A 39 4.78 24.92 -36.52
CA VAL A 39 5.41 23.75 -35.89
C VAL A 39 5.33 23.85 -34.36
N VAL A 40 5.55 25.03 -33.81
CA VAL A 40 5.43 25.28 -32.35
C VAL A 40 4.00 25.05 -31.87
N GLN A 41 2.99 25.51 -32.61
CA GLN A 41 1.59 25.27 -32.28
C GLN A 41 1.27 23.77 -32.25
N ARG A 42 1.68 23.00 -33.25
CA ARG A 42 1.46 21.54 -33.28
C ARG A 42 2.12 20.83 -32.12
N ILE A 43 3.38 21.16 -31.78
CA ILE A 43 4.08 20.57 -30.64
C ILE A 43 3.37 20.93 -29.33
N SER A 44 2.88 22.16 -29.18
CA SER A 44 2.10 22.58 -28.01
C SER A 44 0.77 21.81 -27.90
N GLU A 45 0.04 21.65 -29.01
CA GLU A 45 -1.21 20.89 -29.05
C GLU A 45 -0.97 19.40 -28.73
N ASP A 46 0.08 18.79 -29.27
CA ASP A 46 0.44 17.40 -29.00
C ASP A 46 0.89 17.19 -27.55
N ALA A 47 1.66 18.13 -26.99
CA ALA A 47 2.03 18.14 -25.59
C ALA A 47 0.80 18.26 -24.67
N GLN A 48 -0.15 19.14 -25.00
CA GLN A 48 -1.41 19.26 -24.26
C GLN A 48 -2.22 17.97 -24.32
N ARG A 49 -2.35 17.34 -25.50
CA ARG A 49 -3.05 16.05 -25.65
C ARG A 49 -2.40 14.94 -24.81
N GLN A 50 -1.06 14.90 -24.77
CA GLN A 50 -0.33 13.96 -23.93
C GLN A 50 -0.57 14.18 -22.45
N ILE A 51 -0.54 15.44 -22.00
CA ILE A 51 -0.84 15.80 -20.61
C ILE A 51 -2.28 15.40 -20.23
N GLU A 52 -3.25 15.65 -21.11
CA GLU A 52 -4.63 15.23 -20.88
C GLU A 52 -4.77 13.70 -20.84
N ALA A 53 -4.10 12.99 -21.74
CA ALA A 53 -4.09 11.53 -21.74
C ALA A 53 -3.49 10.97 -20.44
N MET A 54 -2.37 11.52 -19.97
CA MET A 54 -1.76 11.12 -18.70
C MET A 54 -2.67 11.43 -17.50
N ARG A 55 -3.36 12.58 -17.50
CA ARG A 55 -4.33 12.92 -16.43
C ARG A 55 -5.50 11.93 -16.41
N ARG A 56 -6.03 11.55 -17.57
CA ARG A 56 -7.12 10.55 -17.66
C ARG A 56 -6.64 9.20 -17.16
N GLN A 57 -5.45 8.77 -17.56
CA GLN A 57 -4.87 7.51 -17.10
C GLN A 57 -4.61 7.50 -15.57
N ALA A 58 -4.09 8.60 -15.02
CA ALA A 58 -3.90 8.74 -13.58
C ALA A 58 -5.23 8.67 -12.82
N ALA A 59 -6.26 9.37 -13.30
CA ALA A 59 -7.59 9.33 -12.69
C ALA A 59 -8.22 7.93 -12.74
N GLU A 60 -8.04 7.20 -13.84
CA GLU A 60 -8.52 5.81 -13.97
C GLU A 60 -7.77 4.86 -13.03
N THR A 61 -6.45 5.00 -12.94
CA THR A 61 -5.61 4.24 -12.01
C THR A 61 -6.04 4.48 -10.56
N ASN A 62 -6.24 5.75 -10.17
CA ASN A 62 -6.72 6.11 -8.83
C ASN A 62 -8.09 5.49 -8.54
N ARG A 63 -9.00 5.52 -9.51
CA ARG A 63 -10.32 4.89 -9.39
C ARG A 63 -10.22 3.38 -9.17
N LEU A 64 -9.39 2.68 -9.96
CA LEU A 64 -9.19 1.24 -9.82
C LEU A 64 -8.55 0.88 -8.47
N THR A 65 -7.53 1.62 -8.05
CA THR A 65 -6.88 1.44 -6.75
C THR A 65 -7.86 1.63 -5.60
N ARG A 66 -8.73 2.64 -5.68
CA ARG A 66 -9.78 2.88 -4.68
C ARG A 66 -10.74 1.69 -4.59
N ILE A 67 -11.18 1.14 -5.73
CA ILE A 67 -12.07 -0.03 -5.77
C ILE A 67 -11.37 -1.24 -5.12
N GLN A 68 -10.12 -1.50 -5.46
CA GLN A 68 -9.35 -2.60 -4.89
C GLN A 68 -9.18 -2.46 -3.37
N LEU A 69 -8.86 -1.26 -2.89
CA LEU A 69 -8.75 -0.99 -1.46
C LEU A 69 -10.09 -1.17 -0.75
N SER A 70 -11.19 -0.73 -1.34
CA SER A 70 -12.53 -0.89 -0.77
C SER A 70 -12.91 -2.37 -0.65
N LEU A 71 -12.63 -3.18 -1.67
CA LEU A 71 -12.83 -4.64 -1.62
C LEU A 71 -11.94 -5.30 -0.56
N ALA A 72 -10.69 -4.87 -0.43
CA ALA A 72 -9.79 -5.37 0.60
C ALA A 72 -10.32 -5.05 2.01
N VAL A 73 -10.82 -3.84 2.25
CA VAL A 73 -11.44 -3.45 3.53
C VAL A 73 -12.62 -4.38 3.87
N GLU A 74 -13.51 -4.65 2.91
CA GLU A 74 -14.66 -5.53 3.15
C GLU A 74 -14.22 -6.98 3.44
N ASN A 75 -13.22 -7.50 2.74
CA ASN A 75 -12.65 -8.81 3.00
C ASN A 75 -12.04 -8.90 4.41
N TYR A 76 -11.25 -7.89 4.83
CA TYR A 76 -10.67 -7.85 6.17
C TYR A 76 -11.73 -7.68 7.27
N ARG A 77 -12.81 -6.96 7.01
CA ARG A 77 -13.96 -6.88 7.92
C ARG A 77 -14.61 -8.25 8.10
N LEU A 78 -14.86 -8.98 7.02
CA LEU A 78 -15.40 -10.34 7.06
C LEU A 78 -14.50 -11.28 7.87
N GLU A 79 -13.19 -11.22 7.65
CA GLU A 79 -12.21 -12.00 8.42
C GLU A 79 -12.21 -11.60 9.90
N SER A 80 -12.31 -10.31 10.20
CA SER A 80 -12.44 -9.80 11.57
C SER A 80 -13.70 -10.35 12.26
N TYR A 81 -14.83 -10.46 11.57
CA TYR A 81 -16.05 -11.07 12.12
C TYR A 81 -15.87 -12.56 12.41
N LYS A 82 -15.27 -13.31 11.50
CA LYS A 82 -14.95 -14.74 11.69
C LYS A 82 -14.01 -14.93 12.88
N THR A 83 -12.97 -14.12 12.98
CA THR A 83 -12.01 -14.17 14.10
C THR A 83 -12.68 -13.86 15.44
N LYS A 84 -13.59 -12.87 15.49
CA LYS A 84 -14.36 -12.55 16.69
C LYS A 84 -15.28 -13.71 17.10
N SER A 85 -15.97 -14.33 16.14
CA SER A 85 -16.82 -15.49 16.43
C SER A 85 -16.00 -16.63 17.02
N ARG A 86 -14.83 -16.94 16.43
CA ARG A 86 -13.95 -17.97 16.95
C ARG A 86 -13.38 -17.61 18.33
N LEU A 87 -13.07 -16.36 18.58
CA LEU A 87 -12.62 -15.89 19.88
C LEU A 87 -13.71 -16.12 20.96
N ALA A 88 -14.96 -15.82 20.65
CA ALA A 88 -16.08 -16.08 21.54
C ALA A 88 -16.28 -17.59 21.83
N GLU A 89 -16.07 -18.45 20.83
CA GLU A 89 -16.11 -19.91 21.02
C GLU A 89 -14.99 -20.40 21.94
N VAL A 90 -13.77 -19.89 21.76
CA VAL A 90 -12.62 -20.22 22.63
C VAL A 90 -12.85 -19.75 24.05
N GLU A 91 -13.40 -18.53 24.23
CA GLU A 91 -13.74 -18.00 25.56
C GLU A 91 -14.84 -18.82 26.25
N ALA A 92 -15.83 -19.30 25.51
CA ALA A 92 -16.85 -20.20 26.05
C ALA A 92 -16.23 -21.54 26.51
N LYS A 93 -15.33 -22.13 25.73
CA LYS A 93 -14.61 -23.36 26.10
C LYS A 93 -13.71 -23.17 27.33
N ILE A 94 -13.04 -22.02 27.45
CA ILE A 94 -12.24 -21.69 28.65
C ILE A 94 -13.13 -21.71 29.88
N LYS A 95 -14.30 -21.03 29.82
CA LYS A 95 -15.26 -21.00 30.93
C LYS A 95 -15.80 -22.39 31.27
N GLU A 96 -16.08 -23.21 30.27
CA GLU A 96 -16.52 -24.60 30.49
C GLU A 96 -15.46 -25.41 31.24
N VAL A 97 -14.20 -25.37 30.81
CA VAL A 97 -13.08 -26.04 31.46
C VAL A 97 -12.84 -25.51 32.88
N GLU A 98 -13.02 -24.20 33.10
CA GLU A 98 -12.93 -23.60 34.44
C GLU A 98 -14.06 -24.05 35.38
N ASN A 99 -15.28 -24.18 34.87
CA ASN A 99 -16.45 -24.64 35.64
C ASN A 99 -16.41 -26.14 35.98
N ASP A 100 -15.82 -26.96 35.08
CA ASP A 100 -15.64 -28.40 35.32
C ASP A 100 -14.62 -28.71 36.43
N ARG A 101 -13.86 -27.70 36.86
CA ARG A 101 -12.93 -27.88 37.99
C ARG A 101 -13.71 -28.03 39.29
N SER A 102 -13.78 -29.26 39.76
CA SER A 102 -14.36 -29.61 41.05
C SER A 102 -13.72 -28.76 42.17
N PRO A 103 -14.51 -28.27 43.15
CA PRO A 103 -14.03 -27.41 44.25
C PRO A 103 -12.91 -28.01 45.11
N GLY A 104 -12.63 -29.34 44.97
CA GLY A 104 -11.57 -30.03 45.68
C GLY A 104 -10.19 -30.02 45.03
N ALA A 105 -10.07 -29.53 43.80
CA ALA A 105 -8.81 -29.52 43.01
C ALA A 105 -7.88 -28.31 43.30
N PHE A 106 -8.14 -27.53 44.34
CA PHE A 106 -7.36 -26.33 44.69
C PHE A 106 -5.89 -26.57 45.00
N PHE A 107 -5.46 -27.83 45.16
CA PHE A 107 -4.06 -28.16 45.50
C PHE A 107 -3.22 -28.66 44.30
N SER A 108 -3.78 -28.78 43.09
CA SER A 108 -2.99 -29.12 41.92
C SER A 108 -2.43 -27.88 41.26
N THR A 109 -1.17 -27.56 41.56
CA THR A 109 -0.38 -26.44 40.98
C THR A 109 -0.08 -26.62 39.48
N SER A 110 -0.48 -27.73 38.87
CA SER A 110 -0.32 -27.97 37.46
C SER A 110 -1.49 -27.35 36.69
N LYS A 111 -1.22 -26.26 35.97
CA LYS A 111 -2.20 -25.71 34.98
C LYS A 111 -2.59 -26.80 34.02
N ASP A 112 -3.89 -27.04 33.91
CA ASP A 112 -4.45 -27.99 32.94
C ASP A 112 -3.87 -27.68 31.54
N PRO A 113 -3.22 -28.64 30.87
CA PRO A 113 -2.62 -28.40 29.56
C PRO A 113 -3.65 -27.97 28.52
N ARG A 114 -4.92 -28.35 28.69
CA ARG A 114 -6.02 -27.93 27.82
C ARG A 114 -6.31 -26.44 27.98
N LEU A 115 -6.35 -25.97 29.24
CA LEU A 115 -6.58 -24.55 29.51
C LEU A 115 -5.46 -23.70 28.94
N LYS A 116 -4.20 -24.11 29.12
CA LYS A 116 -3.06 -23.40 28.55
C LYS A 116 -3.14 -23.30 27.01
N SER A 117 -3.51 -24.39 26.35
CA SER A 117 -3.67 -24.40 24.90
C SER A 117 -4.76 -23.43 24.42
N LEU A 118 -5.88 -23.37 25.13
CA LEU A 118 -6.98 -22.42 24.84
C LEU A 118 -6.59 -20.96 25.11
N GLU A 119 -5.85 -20.72 26.20
CA GLU A 119 -5.31 -19.36 26.50
C GLU A 119 -4.33 -18.90 25.40
N ASP A 120 -3.47 -19.79 24.91
CA ASP A 120 -2.53 -19.49 23.82
C ASP A 120 -3.28 -19.23 22.49
N GLU A 121 -4.31 -20.04 22.16
CA GLU A 121 -5.17 -19.80 21.01
C GLU A 121 -5.91 -18.47 21.12
N LYS A 122 -6.47 -18.15 22.28
CA LYS A 122 -7.11 -16.84 22.55
C LYS A 122 -6.17 -15.68 22.27
N LYS A 123 -4.97 -15.73 22.83
CA LYS A 123 -3.95 -14.69 22.64
C LYS A 123 -3.56 -14.51 21.16
N HIS A 124 -3.46 -15.62 20.42
CA HIS A 124 -3.17 -15.59 18.98
C HIS A 124 -4.31 -14.90 18.22
N LEU A 125 -5.57 -15.25 18.51
CA LEU A 125 -6.75 -14.64 17.87
C LEU A 125 -6.87 -13.15 18.18
N GLU A 126 -6.60 -12.73 19.41
CA GLU A 126 -6.59 -11.30 19.82
C GLU A 126 -5.52 -10.52 19.05
N THR A 127 -4.31 -11.08 18.94
CA THR A 127 -3.21 -10.47 18.17
C THR A 127 -3.58 -10.33 16.70
N HIS A 128 -4.14 -11.38 16.10
CA HIS A 128 -4.61 -11.36 14.72
C HIS A 128 -5.71 -10.31 14.49
N LEU A 129 -6.64 -10.20 15.42
CA LEU A 129 -7.70 -9.19 15.38
C LEU A 129 -7.15 -7.76 15.43
N GLN A 130 -6.11 -7.52 16.23
CA GLN A 130 -5.44 -6.22 16.26
C GLN A 130 -4.74 -5.91 14.94
N GLN A 131 -4.08 -6.90 14.31
CA GLN A 131 -3.46 -6.74 13.00
C GLN A 131 -4.50 -6.38 11.93
N LEU A 132 -5.63 -7.10 11.89
CA LEU A 132 -6.71 -6.81 10.95
C LEU A 132 -7.26 -5.39 11.11
N LYS A 133 -7.45 -4.92 12.36
CA LYS A 133 -7.88 -3.54 12.63
C LYS A 133 -6.90 -2.51 12.08
N ARG A 134 -5.59 -2.74 12.23
CA ARG A 134 -4.55 -1.84 11.69
C ARG A 134 -4.62 -1.79 10.17
N VAL A 135 -4.63 -2.96 9.50
CA VAL A 135 -4.70 -3.03 8.04
C VAL A 135 -5.96 -2.34 7.49
N ILE A 136 -7.11 -2.52 8.14
CA ILE A 136 -8.35 -1.82 7.76
C ILE A 136 -8.17 -0.30 7.87
N SER A 137 -7.57 0.18 8.95
CA SER A 137 -7.31 1.61 9.15
C SER A 137 -6.36 2.18 8.10
N ASP A 138 -5.29 1.45 7.78
CA ASP A 138 -4.31 1.86 6.78
C ASP A 138 -4.94 1.93 5.38
N CYS A 139 -5.75 0.94 5.00
CA CYS A 139 -6.50 0.96 3.75
C CYS A 139 -7.49 2.13 3.67
N GLN A 140 -8.20 2.44 4.77
CA GLN A 140 -9.12 3.56 4.82
C GLN A 140 -8.39 4.91 4.68
N THR A 141 -7.22 5.05 5.31
CA THR A 141 -6.37 6.23 5.17
C THR A 141 -5.88 6.40 3.73
N ALA A 142 -5.48 5.30 3.08
CA ALA A 142 -5.08 5.32 1.68
C ALA A 142 -6.24 5.75 0.75
N ILE A 143 -7.45 5.27 0.99
CA ILE A 143 -8.65 5.70 0.25
C ILE A 143 -8.89 7.20 0.42
N MET A 144 -8.80 7.72 1.65
CA MET A 144 -8.97 9.15 1.91
C MET A 144 -7.94 10.01 1.19
N ASN A 145 -6.69 9.57 1.14
CA ASN A 145 -5.63 10.29 0.42
C ASN A 145 -5.92 10.35 -1.09
N ILE A 146 -6.37 9.24 -1.70
CA ILE A 146 -6.79 9.22 -3.11
C ILE A 146 -7.96 10.18 -3.35
N ASP A 147 -8.93 10.27 -2.43
CA ASP A 147 -10.08 11.17 -2.55
C ASP A 147 -9.69 12.65 -2.41
N LEU A 148 -8.61 12.96 -1.69
CA LEU A 148 -8.07 14.33 -1.56
C LEU A 148 -7.30 14.76 -2.81
N GLU A 149 -6.54 13.86 -3.43
CA GLU A 149 -5.78 14.13 -4.66
C GLU A 149 -6.68 14.36 -5.89
N ASN A 150 -7.92 13.88 -5.85
CA ASN A 150 -8.88 13.99 -6.95
C ASN A 150 -9.80 15.23 -6.84
N LYS A 151 -9.57 16.11 -5.84
CA LYS A 151 -10.28 17.38 -5.67
C LYS A 151 -9.48 18.54 -6.24
#